data_9eaaf79744614f3c7373d161610b4462
#
_entry.id   9eaaf79744614f3c7373d161610b4462
#
_cell.length_a   1.000
_cell.length_b   1.000
_cell.length_c   1.000
_cell.angle_alpha   90.00
_cell.angle_beta   90.00
_cell.angle_gamma   90.00
#
_symmetry.space_group_name_H-M   'P 1'
#
loop_
_entity.id
_entity.type
_entity.pdbx_description
1 polymer ?
#
loop_
_entity_poly.entity_id
_entity_poly.type
_entity_poly.pdbx_seq_one_letter_code
_entity_poly.pdbx_strand_id
1 'polypeptide(L)'
;MKKSALFLPLLILVLFLSACGSNATTNSSNGAEASSNASGTSTDTAEKDKTADGYVPTELTVQFVPSQNADTLEAKAKPLEKLLGDKLGIPVKVSVSTDYNTIIEAMSSKKVDVGFLPPTAYVLAKEKGAAQVILQAQRFGVNDETGAPTEQLADSYKSMIIVKKDSPIQSIEDLKGKKIAYQNVTSSAGYVWPAALLMDRGIDPLKDVQPVTVKGHDQGVIAVLNGDVDAAAIFQDARNTVSKDYPNVFKDTRVLAFTEPIPNDTIAVRSDMNADWTAKIKQAFIDIGKDTEGHQIIKEIYTHEGYVESDDSKFDIVRQYNEKVKTE
;
A
#
# COMPACT_ATOMS: atom_id res chain seq x y z
N MET A 1 -21.69 -37.31 -40.36
CA MET A 1 -21.74 -38.74 -39.96
C MET A 1 -20.92 -38.93 -38.67
N LYS A 2 -21.61 -39.55 -37.67
CA LYS A 2 -21.04 -40.26 -36.48
C LYS A 2 -20.27 -39.40 -35.44
N LYS A 3 -20.56 -39.33 -34.21
CA LYS A 3 -21.38 -39.93 -33.13
C LYS A 3 -20.63 -39.59 -31.84
N SER A 4 -21.34 -38.95 -30.96
CA SER A 4 -21.47 -39.10 -29.51
C SER A 4 -20.49 -40.03 -28.78
N ALA A 5 -19.94 -39.53 -27.68
CA ALA A 5 -19.79 -40.32 -26.46
C ALA A 5 -19.83 -39.41 -25.23
N LEU A 6 -20.90 -39.58 -24.51
CA LEU A 6 -21.24 -39.10 -23.16
C LEU A 6 -20.56 -40.08 -22.18
N PHE A 7 -19.81 -39.59 -21.19
CA PHE A 7 -19.46 -40.38 -20.01
C PHE A 7 -19.57 -39.52 -18.75
N LEU A 8 -20.64 -39.77 -18.01
CA LEU A 8 -20.81 -39.59 -16.58
C LEU A 8 -20.67 -41.00 -15.98
N PRO A 9 -19.98 -41.26 -14.92
CA PRO A 9 -20.48 -41.23 -13.56
C PRO A 9 -19.35 -40.99 -12.52
N LEU A 10 -19.51 -40.77 -11.29
CA LEU A 10 -20.06 -41.53 -10.18
C LEU A 10 -19.79 -40.79 -8.86
N LEU A 11 -20.87 -40.52 -8.20
CA LEU A 11 -20.97 -40.03 -6.83
C LEU A 11 -20.52 -41.12 -5.87
N ILE A 12 -19.56 -40.85 -4.98
CA ILE A 12 -19.35 -41.65 -3.77
C ILE A 12 -19.40 -40.72 -2.54
N LEU A 13 -20.55 -40.86 -1.86
CA LEU A 13 -20.86 -40.33 -0.54
C LEU A 13 -20.35 -41.34 0.51
N VAL A 14 -19.47 -40.94 1.40
CA VAL A 14 -19.15 -41.76 2.60
C VAL A 14 -19.40 -40.92 3.85
N LEU A 15 -20.49 -41.24 4.50
CA LEU A 15 -20.86 -40.85 5.86
C LEU A 15 -20.12 -41.80 6.84
N PHE A 16 -19.44 -41.22 7.83
CA PHE A 16 -19.21 -41.94 9.08
C PHE A 16 -19.65 -41.08 10.26
N LEU A 17 -20.62 -41.63 10.96
CA LEU A 17 -21.17 -41.18 12.24
C LEU A 17 -20.46 -41.88 13.40
N SER A 18 -20.53 -41.21 14.56
CA SER A 18 -20.51 -41.76 15.93
C SER A 18 -19.12 -41.89 16.58
N ALA A 19 -18.90 -41.59 17.87
CA ALA A 19 -19.82 -41.67 19.04
C ALA A 19 -19.28 -40.88 20.23
N CYS A 20 -20.21 -40.55 21.11
CA CYS A 20 -20.07 -39.98 22.42
C CYS A 20 -19.27 -40.87 23.42
N GLY A 21 -18.70 -40.19 24.46
CA GLY A 21 -18.23 -40.84 25.66
C GLY A 21 -18.03 -39.82 26.78
N SER A 22 -19.11 -39.60 27.57
CA SER A 22 -19.07 -38.88 28.84
C SER A 22 -18.51 -39.79 29.92
N ASN A 23 -17.74 -39.26 30.87
CA ASN A 23 -17.91 -39.61 32.27
C ASN A 23 -17.35 -38.56 33.23
N ALA A 24 -18.21 -38.07 34.08
CA ALA A 24 -17.93 -37.30 35.27
C ALA A 24 -17.72 -38.24 36.47
N THR A 25 -17.01 -37.82 37.49
CA THR A 25 -17.34 -37.98 38.94
C THR A 25 -16.14 -37.55 39.80
N THR A 26 -16.24 -36.47 40.47
CA THR A 26 -16.48 -36.14 41.91
C THR A 26 -15.46 -36.52 42.94
N ASN A 27 -15.22 -35.53 43.80
CA ASN A 27 -14.98 -35.49 45.26
C ASN A 27 -13.54 -35.64 45.76
N SER A 28 -13.07 -34.75 46.52
CA SER A 28 -13.39 -34.04 47.77
C SER A 28 -12.27 -34.19 48.78
N SER A 29 -11.93 -33.12 49.41
CA SER A 29 -11.64 -32.88 50.84
C SER A 29 -10.21 -32.94 51.39
N ASN A 30 -9.87 -31.76 51.90
CA ASN A 30 -9.31 -31.44 53.27
C ASN A 30 -7.91 -31.89 53.68
N GLY A 31 -7.19 -30.89 54.19
CA GLY A 31 -6.20 -31.11 55.27
C GLY A 31 -5.24 -29.94 55.42
N ALA A 32 -5.42 -29.24 56.51
CA ALA A 32 -4.78 -28.02 56.93
C ALA A 32 -3.40 -28.21 57.61
N GLU A 33 -2.75 -27.05 57.88
CA GLU A 33 -1.73 -26.71 58.89
C GLU A 33 -0.27 -27.16 58.60
N ALA A 34 0.75 -26.45 58.95
CA ALA A 34 1.04 -25.15 59.57
C ALA A 34 2.56 -24.89 59.47
N SER A 35 2.87 -23.60 59.42
CA SER A 35 3.99 -22.88 60.03
C SER A 35 5.41 -23.42 60.02
N SER A 36 6.37 -22.66 59.50
CA SER A 36 7.37 -21.96 60.35
C SER A 36 8.33 -21.09 59.51
N ASN A 37 8.59 -19.92 60.07
CA ASN A 37 9.56 -18.88 59.73
C ASN A 37 10.97 -19.37 59.38
N ALA A 38 11.60 -18.70 58.41
CA ALA A 38 12.97 -18.26 58.55
C ALA A 38 13.22 -17.04 57.61
N SER A 39 13.57 -15.95 58.26
CA SER A 39 14.07 -14.69 57.70
C SER A 39 15.37 -14.90 56.89
N GLY A 40 15.41 -14.34 55.68
CA GLY A 40 16.62 -14.25 54.89
C GLY A 40 16.47 -13.07 53.93
N THR A 41 16.91 -11.89 54.42
CA THR A 41 17.05 -10.68 53.58
C THR A 41 18.12 -10.90 52.54
N SER A 42 17.73 -11.06 51.30
CA SER A 42 18.62 -10.84 50.15
C SER A 42 17.94 -9.82 49.25
N THR A 43 18.39 -8.59 49.34
CA THR A 43 18.14 -7.55 48.33
C THR A 43 18.83 -7.96 47.05
N ASP A 44 18.12 -8.71 46.24
CA ASP A 44 18.44 -8.89 44.83
C ASP A 44 17.55 -7.95 44.05
N THR A 45 18.12 -6.80 43.72
CA THR A 45 17.51 -5.84 42.78
C THR A 45 17.60 -6.46 41.41
N ALA A 46 16.68 -7.39 41.13
CA ALA A 46 16.40 -7.82 39.78
C ALA A 46 15.83 -6.59 39.06
N GLU A 47 16.69 -5.91 38.35
CA GLU A 47 16.31 -5.04 37.25
C GLU A 47 15.35 -5.86 36.37
N LYS A 48 14.06 -5.62 36.51
CA LYS A 48 13.06 -6.10 35.55
C LYS A 48 13.42 -5.47 34.24
N ASP A 49 14.13 -6.24 33.41
CA ASP A 49 14.21 -6.02 31.97
C ASP A 49 12.77 -5.88 31.48
N LYS A 50 12.33 -4.66 31.24
CA LYS A 50 11.07 -4.37 30.58
C LYS A 50 11.27 -4.79 29.14
N THR A 51 11.07 -6.07 28.86
CA THR A 51 10.85 -6.53 27.49
C THR A 51 9.65 -5.74 27.00
N ALA A 52 9.90 -4.80 26.09
CA ALA A 52 8.85 -3.98 25.51
C ALA A 52 7.83 -4.93 24.86
N ASP A 53 6.57 -4.86 25.31
CA ASP A 53 5.47 -5.66 24.75
C ASP A 53 5.36 -5.39 23.24
N GLY A 54 5.16 -6.43 22.42
CA GLY A 54 4.94 -6.32 20.99
C GLY A 54 5.70 -7.36 20.16
N TYR A 55 5.40 -7.39 18.87
CA TYR A 55 6.02 -8.31 17.91
C TYR A 55 7.47 -7.94 17.64
N VAL A 56 8.34 -8.92 17.80
CA VAL A 56 9.78 -8.86 17.49
C VAL A 56 10.05 -9.72 16.27
N PRO A 57 10.46 -9.17 15.11
CA PRO A 57 10.69 -9.94 13.91
C PRO A 57 12.01 -10.73 13.99
N THR A 58 12.00 -11.98 13.55
CA THR A 58 13.19 -12.77 13.25
C THR A 58 13.56 -12.72 11.76
N GLU A 59 12.63 -12.34 10.93
CA GLU A 59 12.73 -11.98 9.52
C GLU A 59 11.76 -10.81 9.29
N LEU A 60 12.13 -9.83 8.48
CA LEU A 60 11.27 -8.68 8.19
C LEU A 60 10.71 -8.82 6.77
N THR A 61 9.38 -8.77 6.66
CA THR A 61 8.69 -8.76 5.37
C THR A 61 8.30 -7.33 4.98
N VAL A 62 8.76 -6.88 3.82
CA VAL A 62 8.50 -5.55 3.27
C VAL A 62 7.73 -5.70 1.96
N GLN A 63 6.61 -5.01 1.82
CA GLN A 63 5.79 -5.11 0.62
C GLN A 63 5.43 -3.74 0.05
N PHE A 64 5.38 -3.68 -1.28
CA PHE A 64 5.05 -2.52 -2.09
C PHE A 64 3.69 -2.71 -2.78
N VAL A 65 2.96 -1.62 -3.04
CA VAL A 65 1.79 -1.65 -3.93
C VAL A 65 2.23 -1.67 -5.40
N PRO A 66 1.47 -2.29 -6.32
CA PRO A 66 1.82 -2.34 -7.73
C PRO A 66 1.42 -1.03 -8.45
N SER A 67 2.11 0.07 -8.14
CA SER A 67 1.82 1.39 -8.73
C SER A 67 2.30 1.53 -10.18
N GLN A 68 3.16 0.63 -10.62
CA GLN A 68 3.68 0.47 -11.99
C GLN A 68 3.89 -1.02 -12.26
N ASN A 69 4.46 -1.38 -13.41
CA ASN A 69 4.72 -2.80 -13.74
C ASN A 69 5.38 -3.54 -12.56
N ALA A 70 4.72 -4.58 -12.07
CA ALA A 70 5.09 -5.25 -10.82
C ALA A 70 6.47 -5.91 -10.90
N ASP A 71 6.80 -6.58 -12.01
CA ASP A 71 8.09 -7.27 -12.18
C ASP A 71 9.25 -6.27 -12.19
N THR A 72 9.08 -5.15 -12.88
CA THR A 72 10.05 -4.06 -12.91
C THR A 72 10.22 -3.43 -11.53
N LEU A 73 9.12 -3.20 -10.82
CA LEU A 73 9.13 -2.62 -9.48
C LEU A 73 9.81 -3.55 -8.48
N GLU A 74 9.52 -4.87 -8.54
CA GLU A 74 10.16 -5.87 -7.68
C GLU A 74 11.66 -5.93 -7.92
N ALA A 75 12.09 -5.95 -9.18
CA ALA A 75 13.52 -5.94 -9.53
C ALA A 75 14.26 -4.72 -8.97
N LYS A 76 13.63 -3.52 -9.04
CA LYS A 76 14.19 -2.29 -8.46
C LYS A 76 14.23 -2.30 -6.94
N ALA A 77 13.22 -2.91 -6.30
CA ALA A 77 13.11 -2.94 -4.83
C ALA A 77 13.96 -4.03 -4.19
N LYS A 78 14.31 -5.09 -4.92
CA LYS A 78 15.07 -6.24 -4.41
C LYS A 78 16.36 -5.87 -3.65
N PRO A 79 17.18 -4.90 -4.10
CA PRO A 79 18.39 -4.52 -3.37
C PRO A 79 18.16 -4.02 -1.93
N LEU A 80 16.93 -3.55 -1.60
CA LEU A 80 16.58 -3.16 -0.24
C LEU A 80 16.69 -4.32 0.77
N GLU A 81 16.55 -5.58 0.32
CA GLU A 81 16.70 -6.76 1.20
C GLU A 81 18.08 -6.73 1.89
N LYS A 82 19.12 -6.50 1.08
CA LYS A 82 20.48 -6.44 1.62
C LYS A 82 20.68 -5.20 2.49
N LEU A 83 20.29 -4.03 2.01
CA LEU A 83 20.52 -2.77 2.73
C LEU A 83 19.81 -2.74 4.09
N LEU A 84 18.56 -3.19 4.14
CA LEU A 84 17.80 -3.29 5.39
C LEU A 84 18.34 -4.42 6.28
N GLY A 85 18.67 -5.57 5.68
CA GLY A 85 19.23 -6.71 6.42
C GLY A 85 20.53 -6.37 7.13
N ASP A 86 21.44 -5.67 6.45
CA ASP A 86 22.73 -5.22 7.03
C ASP A 86 22.49 -4.22 8.20
N LYS A 87 21.49 -3.34 8.08
CA LYS A 87 21.20 -2.35 9.14
C LYS A 87 20.43 -2.94 10.33
N LEU A 88 19.56 -3.91 10.08
CA LEU A 88 18.69 -4.47 11.11
C LEU A 88 19.24 -5.73 11.77
N GLY A 89 20.21 -6.39 11.14
CA GLY A 89 20.83 -7.63 11.63
C GLY A 89 19.94 -8.87 11.51
N ILE A 90 18.90 -8.83 10.69
CA ILE A 90 17.98 -9.95 10.43
C ILE A 90 17.73 -10.08 8.90
N PRO A 91 17.32 -11.26 8.41
CA PRO A 91 16.90 -11.41 7.03
C PRO A 91 15.72 -10.48 6.69
N VAL A 92 15.73 -9.92 5.49
CA VAL A 92 14.64 -9.09 4.95
C VAL A 92 14.16 -9.67 3.64
N LYS A 93 12.85 -9.73 3.46
CA LYS A 93 12.20 -10.13 2.20
C LYS A 93 11.39 -8.97 1.66
N VAL A 94 11.66 -8.63 0.39
CA VAL A 94 10.95 -7.58 -0.34
C VAL A 94 10.09 -8.21 -1.43
N SER A 95 8.85 -7.74 -1.57
CA SER A 95 7.91 -8.20 -2.59
C SER A 95 7.00 -7.08 -3.05
N VAL A 96 6.34 -7.27 -4.20
CA VAL A 96 5.27 -6.42 -4.69
C VAL A 96 3.94 -7.16 -4.55
N SER A 97 2.93 -6.49 -4.01
CA SER A 97 1.58 -7.05 -3.89
C SER A 97 0.92 -7.24 -5.26
N THR A 98 -0.04 -8.13 -5.34
CA THR A 98 -0.84 -8.33 -6.57
C THR A 98 -1.81 -7.17 -6.85
N ASP A 99 -2.28 -6.50 -5.80
CA ASP A 99 -3.09 -5.29 -5.84
C ASP A 99 -3.02 -4.51 -4.51
N TYR A 100 -3.65 -3.33 -4.48
CA TYR A 100 -3.63 -2.43 -3.32
C TYR A 100 -4.41 -2.95 -2.11
N ASN A 101 -5.45 -3.77 -2.30
CA ASN A 101 -6.21 -4.35 -1.17
C ASN A 101 -5.45 -5.53 -0.56
N THR A 102 -4.74 -6.29 -1.38
CA THR A 102 -3.99 -7.47 -0.92
C THR A 102 -2.93 -7.11 0.11
N ILE A 103 -2.22 -5.98 -0.03
CA ILE A 103 -1.24 -5.57 0.98
C ILE A 103 -1.92 -5.17 2.31
N ILE A 104 -3.10 -4.51 2.25
CA ILE A 104 -3.88 -4.16 3.44
C ILE A 104 -4.27 -5.44 4.19
N GLU A 105 -4.79 -6.44 3.48
CA GLU A 105 -5.17 -7.74 4.07
C GLU A 105 -3.95 -8.53 4.58
N ALA A 106 -2.82 -8.46 3.88
CA ALA A 106 -1.57 -9.09 4.32
C ALA A 106 -1.04 -8.48 5.63
N MET A 107 -1.12 -7.16 5.78
CA MET A 107 -0.79 -6.47 7.04
C MET A 107 -1.80 -6.82 8.14
N SER A 108 -3.11 -6.84 7.84
CA SER A 108 -4.17 -7.22 8.78
C SER A 108 -3.99 -8.64 9.31
N SER A 109 -3.59 -9.57 8.44
CA SER A 109 -3.30 -10.96 8.80
C SER A 109 -1.87 -11.19 9.32
N LYS A 110 -1.11 -10.11 9.54
CA LYS A 110 0.25 -10.13 10.09
C LYS A 110 1.28 -10.88 9.23
N LYS A 111 1.03 -11.01 7.92
CA LYS A 111 1.94 -11.64 6.95
C LYS A 111 2.95 -10.66 6.36
N VAL A 112 2.70 -9.35 6.51
CA VAL A 112 3.56 -8.26 6.07
C VAL A 112 3.84 -7.38 7.28
N ASP A 113 5.12 -7.12 7.53
CA ASP A 113 5.58 -6.33 8.67
C ASP A 113 5.68 -4.84 8.34
N VAL A 114 6.10 -4.52 7.11
CA VAL A 114 6.27 -3.15 6.61
C VAL A 114 5.60 -2.99 5.26
N GLY A 115 4.73 -1.99 5.14
CA GLY A 115 4.05 -1.63 3.90
C GLY A 115 4.49 -0.26 3.38
N PHE A 116 4.84 -0.21 2.09
CA PHE A 116 4.92 1.05 1.34
C PHE A 116 3.52 1.32 0.78
N LEU A 117 2.80 2.23 1.42
CA LEU A 117 1.38 2.45 1.18
C LEU A 117 1.11 3.86 0.67
N PRO A 118 0.34 4.04 -0.41
CA PRO A 118 -0.23 5.34 -0.69
C PRO A 118 -1.20 5.74 0.44
N PRO A 119 -1.45 7.04 0.64
CA PRO A 119 -2.19 7.54 1.80
C PRO A 119 -3.55 6.88 2.03
N THR A 120 -4.33 6.63 0.97
CA THR A 120 -5.63 5.94 1.06
C THR A 120 -5.47 4.51 1.60
N ALA A 121 -4.54 3.73 1.06
CA ALA A 121 -4.30 2.37 1.53
C ALA A 121 -3.79 2.35 2.98
N TYR A 122 -2.96 3.33 3.38
CA TYR A 122 -2.54 3.48 4.76
C TYR A 122 -3.73 3.75 5.70
N VAL A 123 -4.57 4.73 5.38
CA VAL A 123 -5.73 5.06 6.21
C VAL A 123 -6.64 3.85 6.40
N LEU A 124 -6.93 3.11 5.32
CA LEU A 124 -7.73 1.88 5.40
C LEU A 124 -7.06 0.79 6.24
N ALA A 125 -5.74 0.61 6.13
CA ALA A 125 -5.00 -0.33 6.97
C ALA A 125 -5.01 0.11 8.46
N LYS A 126 -4.91 1.41 8.72
CA LYS A 126 -5.01 1.99 10.07
C LYS A 126 -6.39 1.78 10.68
N GLU A 127 -7.46 2.04 9.93
CA GLU A 127 -8.85 1.83 10.38
C GLU A 127 -9.14 0.36 10.71
N LYS A 128 -8.51 -0.58 10.00
CA LYS A 128 -8.54 -2.02 10.32
C LYS A 128 -7.67 -2.40 11.53
N GLY A 129 -6.96 -1.45 12.14
CA GLY A 129 -6.01 -1.75 13.22
C GLY A 129 -4.78 -2.53 12.75
N ALA A 130 -4.50 -2.56 11.44
CA ALA A 130 -3.44 -3.37 10.83
C ALA A 130 -2.08 -2.67 10.79
N ALA A 131 -2.05 -1.34 10.69
CA ALA A 131 -0.84 -0.57 10.45
C ALA A 131 -0.75 0.70 11.30
N GLN A 132 0.49 1.14 11.52
CA GLN A 132 0.82 2.48 12.02
C GLN A 132 1.89 3.10 11.12
N VAL A 133 1.71 4.37 10.75
CA VAL A 133 2.71 5.12 9.99
C VAL A 133 3.92 5.44 10.86
N ILE A 134 5.09 5.33 10.27
CA ILE A 134 6.35 5.71 10.93
C ILE A 134 7.10 6.77 10.14
N LEU A 135 6.94 6.80 8.82
CA LEU A 135 7.62 7.72 7.92
C LEU A 135 6.69 8.14 6.78
N GLN A 136 6.95 9.31 6.26
CA GLN A 136 6.40 9.82 5.00
C GLN A 136 7.54 10.07 4.02
N ALA A 137 7.31 9.72 2.75
CA ALA A 137 8.27 9.96 1.69
C ALA A 137 8.39 11.45 1.39
N GLN A 138 9.60 11.87 1.01
CA GLN A 138 9.86 13.14 0.35
C GLN A 138 10.21 12.89 -1.10
N ARG A 139 9.77 13.76 -2.00
CA ARG A 139 10.13 13.76 -3.42
C ARG A 139 10.29 15.18 -3.91
N PHE A 140 10.98 15.39 -5.01
CA PHE A 140 10.94 16.69 -5.64
C PHE A 140 9.53 17.01 -6.15
N GLY A 141 9.12 18.27 -6.01
CA GLY A 141 7.91 18.76 -6.66
C GLY A 141 8.03 18.60 -8.18
N VAL A 142 6.90 18.65 -8.86
CA VAL A 142 6.83 18.54 -10.32
C VAL A 142 6.24 19.83 -10.89
N ASN A 143 6.85 20.35 -11.93
CA ASN A 143 6.32 21.48 -12.66
C ASN A 143 5.10 21.02 -13.50
N ASP A 144 3.95 21.66 -13.26
CA ASP A 144 2.66 21.28 -13.89
C ASP A 144 2.66 21.44 -15.42
N GLU A 145 3.48 22.34 -15.97
CA GLU A 145 3.53 22.60 -17.41
C GLU A 145 4.45 21.61 -18.15
N THR A 146 5.62 21.33 -17.56
CA THR A 146 6.67 20.56 -18.25
C THR A 146 6.73 19.11 -17.81
N GLY A 147 6.18 18.76 -16.65
CA GLY A 147 6.33 17.45 -16.03
C GLY A 147 7.71 17.18 -15.46
N ALA A 148 8.61 18.17 -15.50
CA ALA A 148 9.95 18.03 -14.97
C ALA A 148 9.97 18.14 -13.45
N PRO A 149 10.83 17.37 -12.74
CA PRO A 149 11.02 17.57 -11.31
C PRO A 149 11.59 18.97 -11.04
N THR A 150 11.19 19.56 -9.92
CA THR A 150 11.79 20.78 -9.38
C THR A 150 12.99 20.43 -8.50
N GLU A 151 13.68 21.44 -7.97
CA GLU A 151 14.77 21.24 -7.01
C GLU A 151 14.30 21.32 -5.55
N GLN A 152 12.99 21.53 -5.32
CA GLN A 152 12.42 21.68 -3.98
C GLN A 152 11.74 20.39 -3.56
N LEU A 153 12.06 19.91 -2.36
CA LEU A 153 11.35 18.80 -1.76
C LEU A 153 9.92 19.21 -1.42
N ALA A 154 8.99 18.30 -1.70
CA ALA A 154 7.58 18.42 -1.38
C ALA A 154 7.14 17.23 -0.52
N ASP A 155 6.19 17.47 0.37
CA ASP A 155 5.54 16.47 1.22
C ASP A 155 4.18 16.03 0.66
N SER A 156 3.86 16.52 -0.54
CA SER A 156 2.63 16.20 -1.27
C SER A 156 2.88 16.13 -2.77
N TYR A 157 1.99 15.49 -3.49
CA TYR A 157 1.93 15.42 -4.95
C TYR A 157 0.47 15.56 -5.41
N LYS A 158 0.23 15.64 -6.73
CA LYS A 158 -1.13 15.69 -7.27
C LYS A 158 -1.45 14.42 -8.03
N SER A 159 -2.71 14.11 -8.17
CA SER A 159 -3.19 13.28 -9.28
C SER A 159 -3.46 14.17 -10.48
N MET A 160 -3.44 13.57 -11.66
CA MET A 160 -3.84 14.23 -12.89
C MET A 160 -4.65 13.30 -13.77
N ILE A 161 -5.55 13.89 -14.55
CA ILE A 161 -6.28 13.21 -15.60
C ILE A 161 -5.64 13.59 -16.92
N ILE A 162 -5.21 12.60 -17.70
CA ILE A 162 -4.63 12.80 -19.02
C ILE A 162 -5.55 12.30 -20.12
N VAL A 163 -5.44 12.90 -21.29
CA VAL A 163 -6.11 12.52 -22.54
C VAL A 163 -5.10 12.56 -23.69
N LYS A 164 -5.44 12.00 -24.87
CA LYS A 164 -4.65 12.21 -26.08
C LYS A 164 -4.54 13.69 -26.40
N LYS A 165 -3.46 14.09 -27.05
CA LYS A 165 -3.20 15.49 -27.45
C LYS A 165 -4.32 16.05 -28.31
N ASP A 166 -4.82 15.26 -29.25
CA ASP A 166 -5.86 15.59 -30.25
C ASP A 166 -7.28 15.21 -29.78
N SER A 167 -7.44 14.79 -28.52
CA SER A 167 -8.75 14.42 -27.96
C SER A 167 -9.72 15.62 -28.02
N PRO A 168 -10.99 15.37 -28.39
CA PRO A 168 -12.04 16.40 -28.33
C PRO A 168 -12.45 16.77 -26.89
N ILE A 169 -12.04 16.01 -25.88
CA ILE A 169 -12.35 16.25 -24.46
C ILE A 169 -11.55 17.49 -24.01
N GLN A 170 -12.21 18.57 -23.65
CA GLN A 170 -11.55 19.82 -23.25
C GLN A 170 -11.77 20.18 -21.78
N SER A 171 -12.79 19.59 -21.12
CA SER A 171 -13.13 19.84 -19.73
C SER A 171 -13.45 18.54 -19.00
N ILE A 172 -13.58 18.60 -17.67
CA ILE A 172 -13.99 17.46 -16.83
C ILE A 172 -15.40 17.01 -17.20
N GLU A 173 -16.27 17.93 -17.56
CA GLU A 173 -17.67 17.67 -17.94
C GLU A 173 -17.77 16.80 -19.21
N ASP A 174 -16.80 16.88 -20.12
CA ASP A 174 -16.73 16.09 -21.34
C ASP A 174 -16.39 14.61 -21.08
N LEU A 175 -16.00 14.27 -19.84
CA LEU A 175 -15.73 12.90 -19.44
C LEU A 175 -17.00 12.06 -19.26
N LYS A 176 -18.19 12.65 -19.22
CA LYS A 176 -19.45 11.89 -19.15
C LYS A 176 -19.58 10.95 -20.33
N GLY A 177 -19.85 9.67 -20.02
CA GLY A 177 -19.96 8.59 -21.01
C GLY A 177 -18.64 8.10 -21.58
N LYS A 178 -17.49 8.64 -21.17
CA LYS A 178 -16.17 8.27 -21.68
C LYS A 178 -15.55 7.11 -20.90
N LYS A 179 -14.64 6.38 -21.56
CA LYS A 179 -13.82 5.35 -20.93
C LYS A 179 -12.68 6.01 -20.16
N ILE A 180 -12.62 5.77 -18.85
CA ILE A 180 -11.56 6.30 -17.99
C ILE A 180 -10.80 5.14 -17.35
N ALA A 181 -9.48 5.11 -17.54
CA ALA A 181 -8.62 4.18 -16.83
C ALA A 181 -8.42 4.67 -15.39
N TYR A 182 -8.81 3.82 -14.46
CA TYR A 182 -8.55 3.96 -13.04
C TYR A 182 -7.71 2.79 -12.54
N GLN A 183 -7.02 3.00 -11.43
CA GLN A 183 -6.43 1.90 -10.69
C GLN A 183 -7.40 1.36 -9.65
N ASN A 184 -6.88 0.55 -8.71
CA ASN A 184 -7.65 0.06 -7.59
C ASN A 184 -8.32 1.21 -6.82
N VAL A 185 -9.54 1.00 -6.33
CA VAL A 185 -10.33 2.00 -5.57
C VAL A 185 -9.63 2.50 -4.31
N THR A 186 -8.59 1.82 -3.85
CA THR A 186 -7.74 2.23 -2.73
C THR A 186 -6.46 2.95 -3.15
N SER A 187 -6.33 3.30 -4.44
CA SER A 187 -5.26 4.16 -4.93
C SER A 187 -5.64 5.63 -4.78
N SER A 188 -4.85 6.40 -4.02
CA SER A 188 -5.08 7.83 -3.85
C SER A 188 -5.12 8.58 -5.18
N ALA A 189 -4.05 8.48 -5.98
CA ALA A 189 -3.93 9.21 -7.24
C ALA A 189 -4.60 8.52 -8.42
N GLY A 190 -4.76 7.19 -8.37
CA GLY A 190 -5.36 6.44 -9.47
C GLY A 190 -6.88 6.33 -9.39
N TYR A 191 -7.48 6.71 -8.25
CA TYR A 191 -8.93 6.65 -8.08
C TYR A 191 -9.49 7.72 -7.14
N VAL A 192 -9.09 7.76 -5.85
CA VAL A 192 -9.81 8.53 -4.83
C VAL A 192 -9.86 10.02 -5.14
N TRP A 193 -8.73 10.66 -5.41
CA TRP A 193 -8.69 12.09 -5.74
C TRP A 193 -9.35 12.43 -7.08
N PRO A 194 -9.09 11.70 -8.18
CA PRO A 194 -9.80 11.91 -9.44
C PRO A 194 -11.30 11.68 -9.33
N ALA A 195 -11.74 10.67 -8.61
CA ALA A 195 -13.16 10.40 -8.36
C ALA A 195 -13.82 11.57 -7.61
N ALA A 196 -13.16 12.07 -6.55
CA ALA A 196 -13.64 13.25 -5.82
C ALA A 196 -13.73 14.50 -6.72
N LEU A 197 -12.74 14.70 -7.61
CA LEU A 197 -12.77 15.79 -8.59
C LEU A 197 -13.96 15.67 -9.54
N LEU A 198 -14.28 14.47 -10.03
CA LEU A 198 -15.46 14.25 -10.87
C LEU A 198 -16.75 14.51 -10.09
N MET A 199 -16.85 14.02 -8.85
CA MET A 199 -18.03 14.24 -7.99
C MET A 199 -18.27 15.73 -7.71
N ASP A 200 -17.23 16.54 -7.53
CA ASP A 200 -17.32 18.00 -7.39
C ASP A 200 -17.90 18.70 -8.63
N ARG A 201 -17.85 18.05 -9.78
CA ARG A 201 -18.44 18.49 -11.05
C ARG A 201 -19.77 17.80 -11.37
N GLY A 202 -20.35 17.10 -10.39
CA GLY A 202 -21.63 16.38 -10.56
C GLY A 202 -21.55 15.20 -11.51
N ILE A 203 -20.40 14.51 -11.54
CA ILE A 203 -20.15 13.30 -12.33
C ILE A 203 -19.89 12.15 -11.38
N ASP A 204 -20.75 11.12 -11.41
CA ASP A 204 -20.50 9.88 -10.68
C ASP A 204 -19.37 9.11 -11.37
N PRO A 205 -18.24 8.83 -10.70
CA PRO A 205 -17.08 8.20 -11.31
C PRO A 205 -17.30 6.73 -11.71
N LEU A 206 -18.40 6.11 -11.32
CA LEU A 206 -18.74 4.73 -11.63
C LEU A 206 -19.97 4.60 -12.54
N LYS A 207 -20.90 5.57 -12.50
CA LYS A 207 -22.17 5.49 -13.24
C LYS A 207 -22.19 6.40 -14.46
N ASP A 208 -21.60 7.59 -14.37
CA ASP A 208 -21.62 8.59 -15.44
C ASP A 208 -20.45 8.46 -16.43
N VAL A 209 -19.49 7.57 -16.17
CA VAL A 209 -18.37 7.24 -17.03
C VAL A 209 -18.29 5.73 -17.25
N GLN A 210 -17.39 5.26 -18.11
CA GLN A 210 -17.10 3.85 -18.31
C GLN A 210 -15.74 3.52 -17.65
N PRO A 211 -15.71 3.06 -16.38
CA PRO A 211 -14.46 2.81 -15.68
C PRO A 211 -13.76 1.56 -16.25
N VAL A 212 -12.46 1.69 -16.52
CA VAL A 212 -11.59 0.60 -16.95
C VAL A 212 -10.51 0.44 -15.89
N THR A 213 -10.41 -0.73 -15.27
CA THR A 213 -9.37 -0.97 -14.25
C THR A 213 -8.05 -1.34 -14.91
N VAL A 214 -6.97 -0.62 -14.55
CA VAL A 214 -5.59 -0.91 -14.94
C VAL A 214 -4.75 -1.22 -13.70
N LYS A 215 -3.69 -2.03 -13.85
CA LYS A 215 -2.87 -2.46 -12.71
C LYS A 215 -1.90 -1.38 -12.23
N GLY A 216 -1.32 -0.58 -13.13
CA GLY A 216 -0.33 0.44 -12.81
C GLY A 216 -0.64 1.77 -13.50
N HIS A 217 -0.03 2.84 -13.02
CA HIS A 217 -0.16 4.16 -13.65
C HIS A 217 0.44 4.21 -15.06
N ASP A 218 1.53 3.46 -15.29
CA ASP A 218 2.13 3.22 -16.60
C ASP A 218 1.13 2.61 -17.58
N GLN A 219 0.34 1.63 -17.15
CA GLN A 219 -0.71 1.01 -17.96
C GLN A 219 -1.82 2.02 -18.32
N GLY A 220 -2.16 2.92 -17.41
CA GLY A 220 -3.10 4.01 -17.68
C GLY A 220 -2.60 4.94 -18.78
N VAL A 221 -1.32 5.32 -18.73
CA VAL A 221 -0.69 6.15 -19.80
C VAL A 221 -0.71 5.43 -21.13
N ILE A 222 -0.30 4.16 -21.16
CA ILE A 222 -0.25 3.34 -22.37
C ILE A 222 -1.65 3.17 -22.97
N ALA A 223 -2.66 2.93 -22.15
CA ALA A 223 -4.04 2.79 -22.60
C ALA A 223 -4.58 4.06 -23.29
N VAL A 224 -4.19 5.26 -22.80
CA VAL A 224 -4.50 6.53 -23.50
C VAL A 224 -3.75 6.62 -24.82
N LEU A 225 -2.45 6.32 -24.84
CA LEU A 225 -1.64 6.38 -26.09
C LEU A 225 -2.20 5.45 -27.17
N ASN A 226 -2.61 4.25 -26.81
CA ASN A 226 -3.20 3.28 -27.73
C ASN A 226 -4.64 3.65 -28.15
N GLY A 227 -5.35 4.46 -27.35
CA GLY A 227 -6.77 4.76 -27.58
C GLY A 227 -7.72 3.68 -27.06
N ASP A 228 -7.26 2.83 -26.15
CA ASP A 228 -8.07 1.84 -25.46
C ASP A 228 -9.07 2.49 -24.50
N VAL A 229 -8.67 3.66 -23.96
CA VAL A 229 -9.47 4.56 -23.13
C VAL A 229 -9.39 6.00 -23.62
N ASP A 230 -10.38 6.82 -23.25
CA ASP A 230 -10.45 8.25 -23.60
C ASP A 230 -9.59 9.10 -22.65
N ALA A 231 -9.48 8.68 -21.39
CA ALA A 231 -8.73 9.36 -20.34
C ALA A 231 -8.12 8.37 -19.35
N ALA A 232 -7.12 8.81 -18.58
CA ALA A 232 -6.57 8.04 -17.47
C ALA A 232 -6.29 8.93 -16.27
N ALA A 233 -6.60 8.43 -15.07
CA ALA A 233 -6.24 9.02 -13.80
C ALA A 233 -4.90 8.42 -13.32
N ILE A 234 -3.90 9.28 -13.12
CA ILE A 234 -2.52 8.87 -12.82
C ILE A 234 -1.90 9.81 -11.78
N PHE A 235 -0.80 9.38 -11.12
CA PHE A 235 -0.04 10.32 -10.29
C PHE A 235 0.69 11.35 -11.14
N GLN A 236 0.97 12.50 -10.56
CA GLN A 236 1.63 13.63 -11.20
C GLN A 236 2.95 13.19 -11.82
N ASP A 237 2.95 13.27 -13.08
CA ASP A 237 3.83 12.89 -14.14
C ASP A 237 4.29 11.44 -14.21
N ALA A 238 3.32 10.53 -14.02
CA ALA A 238 3.50 9.11 -14.33
C ALA A 238 3.91 8.85 -15.80
N ARG A 239 3.77 9.83 -16.70
CA ARG A 239 4.27 9.75 -18.09
C ARG A 239 5.77 9.50 -18.16
N ASN A 240 6.53 9.94 -17.15
CA ASN A 240 7.95 9.66 -17.06
C ASN A 240 8.27 8.16 -16.97
N THR A 241 7.36 7.36 -16.39
CA THR A 241 7.57 5.90 -16.23
C THR A 241 7.61 5.15 -17.55
N VAL A 242 6.99 5.70 -18.59
CA VAL A 242 6.93 5.11 -19.95
C VAL A 242 7.74 5.87 -20.99
N SER A 243 8.36 6.98 -20.63
CA SER A 243 9.04 7.88 -21.58
C SER A 243 10.20 7.24 -22.34
N LYS A 244 10.83 6.22 -21.76
CA LYS A 244 11.90 5.46 -22.43
C LYS A 244 11.39 4.67 -23.63
N ASP A 245 10.22 4.03 -23.48
CA ASP A 245 9.60 3.20 -24.52
C ASP A 245 8.67 4.02 -25.42
N TYR A 246 8.14 5.14 -24.91
CA TYR A 246 7.27 6.09 -25.60
C TYR A 246 7.85 7.50 -25.55
N PRO A 247 8.93 7.80 -26.32
CA PRO A 247 9.66 9.06 -26.21
C PRO A 247 8.83 10.31 -26.54
N ASN A 248 7.70 10.15 -27.23
CA ASN A 248 6.79 11.23 -27.57
C ASN A 248 5.61 11.37 -26.60
N VAL A 249 5.57 10.63 -25.49
CA VAL A 249 4.42 10.60 -24.56
C VAL A 249 3.93 12.00 -24.16
N PHE A 250 4.84 12.95 -23.93
CA PHE A 250 4.49 14.33 -23.56
C PHE A 250 3.92 15.14 -24.72
N LYS A 251 4.23 14.78 -25.98
CA LYS A 251 3.68 15.41 -27.19
C LYS A 251 2.34 14.79 -27.57
N ASP A 252 2.18 13.49 -27.33
CA ASP A 252 1.03 12.70 -27.76
C ASP A 252 -0.09 12.72 -26.72
N THR A 253 0.18 13.22 -25.50
CA THR A 253 -0.80 13.39 -24.43
C THR A 253 -0.82 14.82 -23.90
N ARG A 254 -1.91 15.18 -23.25
CA ARG A 254 -1.99 16.42 -22.47
C ARG A 254 -2.72 16.18 -21.15
N VAL A 255 -2.42 17.01 -20.18
CA VAL A 255 -3.15 17.06 -18.92
C VAL A 255 -4.50 17.73 -19.18
N LEU A 256 -5.59 17.08 -18.75
CA LEU A 256 -6.92 17.65 -18.73
C LEU A 256 -7.16 18.44 -17.45
N ALA A 257 -6.78 17.87 -16.31
CA ALA A 257 -6.91 18.50 -15.00
C ALA A 257 -5.91 17.92 -14.00
N PHE A 258 -5.55 18.73 -13.00
CA PHE A 258 -4.92 18.29 -11.76
C PHE A 258 -5.94 18.25 -10.61
N THR A 259 -5.68 17.40 -9.63
CA THR A 259 -6.44 17.38 -8.38
C THR A 259 -5.80 18.30 -7.33
N GLU A 260 -6.46 18.45 -6.20
CA GLU A 260 -5.86 18.98 -4.98
C GLU A 260 -4.67 18.09 -4.54
N PRO A 261 -3.75 18.65 -3.71
CA PRO A 261 -2.60 17.93 -3.21
C PRO A 261 -2.98 16.68 -2.42
N ILE A 262 -2.18 15.64 -2.59
CA ILE A 262 -2.24 14.35 -1.90
C ILE A 262 -1.01 14.26 -0.99
N PRO A 263 -1.12 13.98 0.30
CA PRO A 263 0.06 13.70 1.13
C PRO A 263 0.93 12.61 0.48
N ASN A 264 2.25 12.71 0.59
CA ASN A 264 3.14 11.68 0.03
C ASN A 264 2.94 10.32 0.69
N ASP A 265 3.41 9.28 -0.01
CA ASP A 265 3.32 7.89 0.39
C ASP A 265 3.95 7.63 1.76
N THR A 266 3.45 6.61 2.44
CA THR A 266 3.86 6.24 3.79
C THR A 266 4.77 5.01 3.79
N ILE A 267 5.64 4.94 4.79
CA ILE A 267 6.15 3.67 5.29
C ILE A 267 5.40 3.39 6.60
N ALA A 268 4.66 2.30 6.62
CA ALA A 268 3.87 1.88 7.77
C ALA A 268 4.33 0.50 8.25
N VAL A 269 4.35 0.30 9.55
CA VAL A 269 4.62 -1.01 10.16
C VAL A 269 3.33 -1.61 10.69
N ARG A 270 3.30 -2.95 10.86
CA ARG A 270 2.18 -3.61 11.52
C ARG A 270 1.94 -3.00 12.92
N SER A 271 0.68 -2.89 13.31
CA SER A 271 0.29 -2.14 14.52
C SER A 271 0.79 -2.72 15.83
N ASP A 272 1.10 -4.02 15.87
CA ASP A 272 1.63 -4.72 17.03
C ASP A 272 3.17 -4.83 17.05
N MET A 273 3.87 -4.10 16.15
CA MET A 273 5.33 -4.06 16.14
C MET A 273 5.86 -3.52 17.47
N ASN A 274 6.86 -4.19 18.02
CA ASN A 274 7.57 -3.74 19.21
C ASN A 274 8.13 -2.32 19.01
N ALA A 275 8.10 -1.49 20.05
CA ALA A 275 8.49 -0.07 19.97
C ALA A 275 9.97 0.12 19.57
N ASP A 276 10.88 -0.71 20.10
CA ASP A 276 12.32 -0.63 19.76
C ASP A 276 12.55 -1.04 18.31
N TRP A 277 11.83 -2.06 17.82
CA TRP A 277 11.88 -2.48 16.42
C TRP A 277 11.29 -1.43 15.50
N THR A 278 10.18 -0.81 15.88
CA THR A 278 9.62 0.34 15.16
C THR A 278 10.64 1.46 15.00
N ALA A 279 11.35 1.81 16.08
CA ALA A 279 12.39 2.83 16.04
C ALA A 279 13.58 2.41 15.16
N LYS A 280 14.05 1.15 15.25
CA LYS A 280 15.14 0.63 14.40
C LYS A 280 14.77 0.64 12.92
N ILE A 281 13.57 0.18 12.56
CA ILE A 281 13.08 0.17 11.18
C ILE A 281 12.98 1.61 10.65
N LYS A 282 12.41 2.52 11.42
CA LYS A 282 12.34 3.94 11.09
C LYS A 282 13.71 4.51 10.78
N GLN A 283 14.68 4.32 11.69
CA GLN A 283 16.03 4.82 11.51
C GLN A 283 16.74 4.20 10.30
N ALA A 284 16.55 2.89 10.06
CA ALA A 284 17.13 2.21 8.92
C ALA A 284 16.68 2.82 7.57
N PHE A 285 15.39 3.14 7.42
CA PHE A 285 14.90 3.78 6.20
C PHE A 285 15.40 5.24 6.05
N ILE A 286 15.47 6.00 7.16
CA ILE A 286 16.05 7.36 7.13
C ILE A 286 17.51 7.30 6.68
N ASP A 287 18.28 6.36 7.20
CA ASP A 287 19.70 6.20 6.84
C ASP A 287 19.89 5.72 5.40
N ILE A 288 19.01 4.82 4.90
CA ILE A 288 19.00 4.40 3.50
C ILE A 288 18.76 5.61 2.58
N GLY A 289 17.81 6.48 2.94
CA GLY A 289 17.53 7.69 2.16
C GLY A 289 18.70 8.71 2.13
N LYS A 290 19.65 8.62 3.07
CA LYS A 290 20.82 9.49 3.14
C LYS A 290 22.09 8.85 2.54
N ASP A 291 22.10 7.55 2.38
CA ASP A 291 23.21 6.81 1.78
C ASP A 291 23.15 6.92 0.26
N THR A 292 24.29 7.01 -0.42
CA THR A 292 24.36 7.22 -1.87
C THR A 292 23.71 6.07 -2.65
N GLU A 293 24.00 4.83 -2.30
CA GLU A 293 23.41 3.64 -2.96
C GLU A 293 21.94 3.50 -2.60
N GLY A 294 21.63 3.65 -1.30
CA GLY A 294 20.26 3.57 -0.80
C GLY A 294 19.35 4.63 -1.39
N HIS A 295 19.80 5.88 -1.49
CA HIS A 295 19.07 6.97 -2.13
C HIS A 295 18.78 6.67 -3.60
N GLN A 296 19.77 6.16 -4.36
CA GLN A 296 19.56 5.80 -5.76
C GLN A 296 18.47 4.73 -5.90
N ILE A 297 18.46 3.72 -5.02
CA ILE A 297 17.48 2.64 -5.03
C ILE A 297 16.06 3.17 -4.76
N ILE A 298 15.87 3.96 -3.70
CA ILE A 298 14.52 4.50 -3.37
C ILE A 298 14.01 5.46 -4.43
N LYS A 299 14.92 6.18 -5.10
CA LYS A 299 14.61 7.06 -6.23
C LYS A 299 14.14 6.25 -7.45
N GLU A 300 14.77 5.13 -7.75
CA GLU A 300 14.39 4.25 -8.87
C GLU A 300 13.05 3.55 -8.62
N ILE A 301 12.73 3.22 -7.37
CA ILE A 301 11.47 2.56 -6.98
C ILE A 301 10.29 3.52 -7.19
N TYR A 302 10.28 4.66 -6.49
CA TYR A 302 9.13 5.55 -6.40
C TYR A 302 9.49 7.05 -6.52
N THR A 303 10.64 7.38 -7.06
CA THR A 303 11.14 8.77 -7.11
C THR A 303 11.26 9.44 -5.73
N HIS A 304 11.46 8.63 -4.68
CA HIS A 304 11.67 9.15 -3.34
C HIS A 304 13.07 9.75 -3.20
N GLU A 305 13.16 10.92 -2.57
CA GLU A 305 14.43 11.60 -2.28
C GLU A 305 14.84 11.39 -0.81
N GLY A 306 13.97 10.84 0.01
CA GLY A 306 14.21 10.52 1.41
C GLY A 306 12.92 10.29 2.18
N TYR A 307 13.06 10.20 3.51
CA TYR A 307 11.96 9.95 4.42
C TYR A 307 12.05 10.85 5.64
N VAL A 308 10.90 11.35 6.09
CA VAL A 308 10.73 12.11 7.31
C VAL A 308 9.76 11.43 8.25
N GLU A 309 9.90 11.68 9.55
CA GLU A 309 8.95 11.18 10.53
C GLU A 309 7.55 11.69 10.24
N SER A 310 6.58 10.84 10.45
CA SER A 310 5.17 11.15 10.22
C SER A 310 4.29 10.53 11.30
N ASP A 311 3.13 11.12 11.46
CA ASP A 311 2.08 10.66 12.35
C ASP A 311 0.73 10.62 11.63
N ASP A 312 -0.23 9.95 12.25
CA ASP A 312 -1.54 9.68 11.66
C ASP A 312 -2.38 10.94 11.39
N SER A 313 -2.16 12.03 12.11
CA SER A 313 -2.93 13.27 11.96
C SER A 313 -2.73 13.95 10.60
N LYS A 314 -1.59 13.72 9.95
CA LYS A 314 -1.32 14.23 8.60
C LYS A 314 -2.23 13.65 7.51
N PHE A 315 -2.94 12.57 7.83
CA PHE A 315 -3.80 11.85 6.89
C PHE A 315 -5.30 12.07 7.12
N ASP A 316 -5.70 13.06 7.92
CA ASP A 316 -7.11 13.40 8.14
C ASP A 316 -7.80 13.88 6.85
N ILE A 317 -7.07 14.58 5.98
CA ILE A 317 -7.58 14.95 4.65
C ILE A 317 -7.88 13.70 3.79
N VAL A 318 -7.10 12.63 3.95
CA VAL A 318 -7.30 11.37 3.23
C VAL A 318 -8.61 10.70 3.67
N ARG A 319 -8.91 10.73 4.98
CA ARG A 319 -10.19 10.24 5.53
C ARG A 319 -11.38 10.98 4.93
N GLN A 320 -11.28 12.31 4.81
CA GLN A 320 -12.32 13.12 4.19
C GLN A 320 -12.55 12.74 2.71
N TYR A 321 -11.48 12.53 1.95
CA TYR A 321 -11.57 12.11 0.55
C TYR A 321 -12.11 10.67 0.42
N ASN A 322 -11.65 9.75 1.26
CA ASN A 322 -12.18 8.39 1.29
C ASN A 322 -13.68 8.36 1.58
N GLU A 323 -14.14 9.15 2.57
CA GLU A 323 -15.56 9.25 2.90
C GLU A 323 -16.38 9.84 1.76
N LYS A 324 -15.86 10.89 1.10
CA LYS A 324 -16.51 11.53 -0.04
C LYS A 324 -16.74 10.58 -1.21
N VAL A 325 -15.80 9.68 -1.50
CA VAL A 325 -15.89 8.77 -2.66
C VAL A 325 -16.46 7.39 -2.30
N LYS A 326 -16.82 7.14 -1.04
CA LYS A 326 -17.62 5.97 -0.69
C LYS A 326 -18.98 6.12 -1.38
N THR A 327 -19.24 5.27 -2.35
CA THR A 327 -20.59 5.10 -2.89
C THR A 327 -21.39 4.26 -1.91
N GLU A 328 -22.61 4.72 -1.57
CA GLU A 328 -23.60 3.95 -0.83
C GLU A 328 -23.96 2.65 -1.55
#